data_db26a6b0fc79ae85bb13b5fb6a4e4c7f
#
_entry.id   db26a6b0fc79ae85bb13b5fb6a4e4c7f
#
_cell.length_a   1.000
_cell.length_b   1.000
_cell.length_c   1.000
_cell.angle_alpha   90.00
_cell.angle_beta   90.00
_cell.angle_gamma   90.00
#
_symmetry.space_group_name_H-M   'P 1'
#
loop_
_entity.id
_entity.type
_entity.pdbx_description
1 polymer ?
#
loop_
_entity_poly.entity_id
_entity_poly.type
_entity_poly.pdbx_seq_one_letter_code
_entity_poly.pdbx_strand_id
1 'polypeptide(L)'
;IGVIWLLRSDLLSDWQQAVPENAPNVFAYNITQAELPDYLAHFDLREIEHSAAFPVVRGRLSHINGEDVYTAEQYKDNPANILKREVGFTWQETLPDYNKILAGEWGKSKGVSVEQKVAKQLGMNIGDTLTFTINSLPVNATVNSIRKVHWQSMKPNFIFIFTPDVLKEYPETWMLSAKIEEKESDLLNVLSREFPTISLIDFRVLGKKLQSMLAQISLSLTVLSSIAVFSGVLLMFTLLRLSLKQRQSELMLYRTLGASKQRISRTLWSEYGLLAVVSGVVATAGAELLVYSLMKWGFSLTPSLHVAMWPILPIVALLIVLVSVRSLFKQLLTPL
;
A
#
# COMPACT_ATOMS: atom_id res chain seq x y z
N ILE A 1 2.48 -17.39 -11.00
CA ILE A 1 3.31 -17.50 -9.77
C ILE A 1 4.24 -16.28 -9.69
N GLY A 2 5.03 -15.97 -10.75
CA GLY A 2 5.95 -14.83 -10.76
C GLY A 2 5.27 -13.51 -10.42
N VAL A 3 4.16 -13.17 -11.10
CA VAL A 3 3.38 -11.94 -10.85
C VAL A 3 2.90 -11.84 -9.41
N ILE A 4 2.42 -12.93 -8.81
CA ILE A 4 1.93 -12.96 -7.43
C ILE A 4 3.07 -12.73 -6.44
N TRP A 5 4.22 -13.35 -6.69
CA TRP A 5 5.41 -13.18 -5.85
C TRP A 5 5.94 -11.75 -5.91
N LEU A 6 5.99 -11.15 -7.10
CA LEU A 6 6.39 -9.76 -7.31
C LEU A 6 5.44 -8.78 -6.60
N LEU A 7 4.14 -8.89 -6.84
CA LEU A 7 3.14 -8.02 -6.19
C LEU A 7 3.21 -8.14 -4.66
N ARG A 8 3.37 -9.35 -4.13
CA ARG A 8 3.53 -9.54 -2.69
C ARG A 8 4.81 -8.89 -2.17
N SER A 9 5.93 -9.06 -2.86
CA SER A 9 7.22 -8.48 -2.49
C SER A 9 7.15 -6.96 -2.48
N ASP A 10 6.62 -6.36 -3.54
CA ASP A 10 6.50 -4.91 -3.68
C ASP A 10 5.55 -4.30 -2.65
N LEU A 11 4.35 -4.88 -2.50
CA LEU A 11 3.38 -4.38 -1.52
C LEU A 11 3.89 -4.47 -0.08
N LEU A 12 4.59 -5.55 0.27
CA LEU A 12 5.17 -5.70 1.60
C LEU A 12 6.36 -4.76 1.81
N SER A 13 7.23 -4.59 0.81
CA SER A 13 8.38 -3.69 0.91
C SER A 13 7.95 -2.22 0.99
N ASP A 14 6.99 -1.80 0.18
CA ASP A 14 6.44 -0.45 0.22
C ASP A 14 5.77 -0.16 1.56
N TRP A 15 5.03 -1.13 2.10
CA TRP A 15 4.38 -0.97 3.40
C TRP A 15 5.39 -0.91 4.56
N GLN A 16 6.42 -1.75 4.54
CA GLN A 16 7.49 -1.74 5.54
C GLN A 16 8.34 -0.47 5.47
N GLN A 17 8.62 0.04 4.27
CA GLN A 17 9.36 1.29 4.08
C GLN A 17 8.52 2.53 4.40
N ALA A 18 7.19 2.47 4.23
CA ALA A 18 6.30 3.58 4.52
C ALA A 18 6.15 3.87 6.02
N VAL A 19 6.33 2.87 6.89
CA VAL A 19 6.20 3.01 8.35
C VAL A 19 7.59 2.90 8.98
N PRO A 20 8.14 3.98 9.54
CA PRO A 20 9.41 3.94 10.27
C PRO A 20 9.37 2.93 11.42
N GLU A 21 10.48 2.27 11.70
CA GLU A 21 10.58 1.30 12.82
C GLU A 21 10.20 1.89 14.17
N ASN A 22 10.46 3.21 14.35
CA ASN A 22 10.14 3.96 15.56
C ASN A 22 8.78 4.67 15.52
N ALA A 23 7.95 4.38 14.50
CA ALA A 23 6.63 5.00 14.41
C ALA A 23 5.73 4.54 15.56
N PRO A 24 4.87 5.45 16.09
CA PRO A 24 3.80 5.08 16.99
C PRO A 24 2.92 3.99 16.40
N ASN A 25 2.47 3.06 17.23
CA ASN A 25 1.65 1.93 16.82
C ASN A 25 0.31 1.82 17.54
N VAL A 26 0.08 2.71 18.50
CA VAL A 26 -1.17 2.82 19.24
C VAL A 26 -1.63 4.26 19.24
N PHE A 27 -2.93 4.49 19.01
CA PHE A 27 -3.57 5.78 19.13
C PHE A 27 -4.65 5.74 20.20
N ALA A 28 -4.64 6.75 21.07
CA ALA A 28 -5.70 7.00 22.04
C ALA A 28 -6.43 8.29 21.68
N TYR A 29 -7.73 8.27 21.65
CA TYR A 29 -8.58 9.42 21.36
C TYR A 29 -9.83 9.45 22.21
N ASN A 30 -10.53 10.57 22.23
CA ASN A 30 -11.64 10.87 23.14
C ASN A 30 -11.20 10.93 24.63
N ILE A 31 -9.97 11.35 24.90
CA ILE A 31 -9.48 11.57 26.25
C ILE A 31 -10.07 12.89 26.72
N THR A 32 -10.72 12.91 27.86
CA THR A 32 -11.21 14.17 28.47
C THR A 32 -10.06 14.94 29.12
N GLN A 33 -10.22 16.25 29.25
CA GLN A 33 -9.20 17.07 29.91
C GLN A 33 -8.92 16.64 31.36
N ALA A 34 -9.94 16.13 32.05
CA ALA A 34 -9.81 15.66 33.43
C ALA A 34 -9.01 14.34 33.52
N GLU A 35 -9.15 13.44 32.52
CA GLU A 35 -8.47 12.14 32.48
C GLU A 35 -7.05 12.23 31.93
N LEU A 36 -6.73 13.28 31.17
CA LEU A 36 -5.45 13.41 30.45
C LEU A 36 -4.21 13.27 31.34
N PRO A 37 -4.12 13.94 32.52
CA PRO A 37 -2.93 13.81 33.37
C PRO A 37 -2.69 12.38 33.86
N ASP A 38 -3.75 11.72 34.35
CA ASP A 38 -3.69 10.35 34.85
C ASP A 38 -3.38 9.37 33.72
N TYR A 39 -3.97 9.60 32.53
CA TYR A 39 -3.71 8.79 31.35
C TYR A 39 -2.25 8.87 30.91
N LEU A 40 -1.67 10.05 30.87
CA LEU A 40 -0.25 10.27 30.52
C LEU A 40 0.69 9.64 31.57
N ALA A 41 0.34 9.70 32.85
CA ALA A 41 1.14 9.13 33.92
C ALA A 41 1.40 7.62 33.72
N HIS A 42 0.48 6.88 33.12
CA HIS A 42 0.67 5.45 32.81
C HIS A 42 1.78 5.20 31.81
N PHE A 43 1.97 6.10 30.84
CA PHE A 43 3.07 6.02 29.86
C PHE A 43 4.38 6.45 30.49
N ASP A 44 4.38 7.57 31.22
CA ASP A 44 5.58 8.13 31.86
C ASP A 44 6.16 7.19 32.92
N LEU A 45 5.31 6.53 33.74
CA LEU A 45 5.74 5.55 34.75
C LEU A 45 6.43 4.32 34.13
N ARG A 46 6.12 4.00 32.89
CA ARG A 46 6.71 2.87 32.17
C ARG A 46 7.79 3.30 31.16
N GLU A 47 8.13 4.58 31.14
CA GLU A 47 9.10 5.17 30.20
C GLU A 47 8.73 4.88 28.72
N ILE A 48 7.42 4.85 28.41
CA ILE A 48 6.93 4.58 27.05
C ILE A 48 6.89 5.90 26.28
N GLU A 49 7.56 5.91 25.12
CA GLU A 49 7.57 7.07 24.24
C GLU A 49 6.17 7.35 23.67
N HIS A 50 5.68 8.56 23.86
CA HIS A 50 4.41 9.03 23.35
C HIS A 50 4.53 10.41 22.70
N SER A 51 3.59 10.74 21.82
CA SER A 51 3.50 12.10 21.24
C SER A 51 3.03 13.11 22.29
N ALA A 52 3.16 14.39 21.97
CA ALA A 52 2.36 15.40 22.67
C ALA A 52 0.87 15.05 22.54
N ALA A 53 0.09 15.44 23.54
CA ALA A 53 -1.36 15.35 23.45
C ALA A 53 -1.90 16.52 22.62
N PHE A 54 -2.79 16.21 21.68
CA PHE A 54 -3.40 17.20 20.79
C PHE A 54 -4.87 17.38 21.15
N PRO A 55 -5.34 18.64 21.34
CA PRO A 55 -6.76 18.92 21.50
C PRO A 55 -7.48 18.66 20.17
N VAL A 56 -8.64 18.03 20.23
CA VAL A 56 -9.44 17.70 19.08
C VAL A 56 -10.84 18.28 19.24
N VAL A 57 -11.21 19.18 18.33
CA VAL A 57 -12.54 19.74 18.20
C VAL A 57 -13.18 19.17 16.95
N ARG A 58 -14.40 18.67 17.02
CA ARG A 58 -15.13 18.12 15.87
C ARG A 58 -15.94 19.21 15.17
N GLY A 59 -15.88 19.20 13.85
CA GLY A 59 -16.66 20.13 13.05
C GLY A 59 -16.59 19.77 11.57
N ARG A 60 -17.19 20.62 10.75
CA ARG A 60 -17.19 20.45 9.29
C ARG A 60 -16.95 21.79 8.60
N LEU A 61 -16.27 21.75 7.47
CA LEU A 61 -16.13 22.89 6.59
C LEU A 61 -17.48 23.18 5.96
N SER A 62 -17.96 24.43 6.03
CA SER A 62 -19.25 24.84 5.47
C SER A 62 -19.13 25.81 4.30
N HIS A 63 -18.23 26.81 4.37
CA HIS A 63 -18.05 27.79 3.30
C HIS A 63 -16.56 28.06 3.02
N ILE A 64 -16.28 28.39 1.78
CA ILE A 64 -14.99 28.93 1.32
C ILE A 64 -15.27 30.30 0.68
N ASN A 65 -14.67 31.36 1.21
CA ASN A 65 -14.91 32.74 0.75
C ASN A 65 -16.39 33.12 0.66
N GLY A 66 -17.22 32.63 1.58
CA GLY A 66 -18.65 32.87 1.63
C GLY A 66 -19.50 31.97 0.73
N GLU A 67 -18.90 31.14 -0.10
CA GLU A 67 -19.62 30.15 -0.92
C GLU A 67 -19.82 28.82 -0.15
N ASP A 68 -21.05 28.34 -0.12
CA ASP A 68 -21.42 27.07 0.52
C ASP A 68 -20.84 25.89 -0.26
N VAL A 69 -20.01 25.08 0.40
CA VAL A 69 -19.34 23.95 -0.23
C VAL A 69 -20.27 22.78 -0.58
N TYR A 70 -21.50 22.77 -0.08
CA TYR A 70 -22.49 21.71 -0.33
C TYR A 70 -23.43 22.04 -1.48
N THR A 71 -23.63 23.33 -1.78
CA THR A 71 -24.59 23.79 -2.79
C THR A 71 -23.92 24.40 -4.03
N ALA A 72 -22.71 24.92 -3.89
CA ALA A 72 -21.98 25.52 -5.00
C ALA A 72 -21.60 24.46 -6.06
N GLU A 73 -21.88 24.78 -7.32
CA GLU A 73 -21.67 23.89 -8.49
C GLU A 73 -20.23 23.41 -8.59
N GLN A 74 -19.26 24.24 -8.26
CA GLN A 74 -17.82 23.93 -8.31
C GLN A 74 -17.37 22.81 -7.33
N TYR A 75 -18.15 22.54 -6.28
CA TYR A 75 -17.83 21.48 -5.29
C TYR A 75 -18.71 20.25 -5.41
N LYS A 76 -19.74 20.28 -6.27
CA LYS A 76 -20.79 19.25 -6.36
C LYS A 76 -20.24 17.84 -6.67
N ASP A 77 -19.26 17.76 -7.56
CA ASP A 77 -18.59 16.51 -7.95
C ASP A 77 -17.17 16.38 -7.37
N ASN A 78 -16.86 17.18 -6.35
CA ASN A 78 -15.53 17.14 -5.76
C ASN A 78 -15.32 15.84 -4.99
N PRO A 79 -14.27 15.05 -5.32
CA PRO A 79 -13.98 13.78 -4.65
C PRO A 79 -13.46 13.94 -3.22
N ALA A 80 -13.31 15.18 -2.71
CA ALA A 80 -12.80 15.42 -1.38
C ALA A 80 -13.77 14.90 -0.30
N ASN A 81 -13.47 13.76 0.28
CA ASN A 81 -14.26 13.11 1.32
C ASN A 81 -14.50 14.00 2.56
N ILE A 82 -13.67 15.02 2.74
CA ILE A 82 -13.77 15.96 3.84
C ILE A 82 -15.08 16.77 3.82
N LEU A 83 -15.66 16.99 2.66
CA LEU A 83 -16.94 17.71 2.53
C LEU A 83 -18.13 16.88 3.01
N LYS A 84 -18.00 15.55 3.06
CA LYS A 84 -19.11 14.62 3.34
C LYS A 84 -19.24 14.20 4.81
N ARG A 85 -18.31 14.62 5.67
CA ARG A 85 -18.26 14.16 7.07
C ARG A 85 -17.71 15.23 8.01
N GLU A 86 -17.99 15.06 9.30
CA GLU A 86 -17.26 15.77 10.33
C GLU A 86 -15.82 15.31 10.39
N VAL A 87 -14.91 16.22 10.65
CA VAL A 87 -13.49 15.97 10.81
C VAL A 87 -13.00 16.54 12.13
N GLY A 88 -11.95 15.93 12.67
CA GLY A 88 -11.25 16.46 13.83
C GLY A 88 -10.34 17.61 13.41
N PHE A 89 -10.49 18.73 14.08
CA PHE A 89 -9.60 19.89 14.01
C PHE A 89 -8.73 19.94 15.26
N THR A 90 -7.56 20.51 15.15
CA THR A 90 -6.74 20.82 16.33
C THR A 90 -6.33 22.27 16.31
N TRP A 91 -5.96 22.80 17.47
CA TRP A 91 -5.29 24.09 17.58
C TRP A 91 -3.92 23.91 18.24
N GLN A 92 -2.96 24.72 17.84
CA GLN A 92 -1.59 24.65 18.34
C GLN A 92 -1.00 26.06 18.40
N GLU A 93 -0.14 26.31 19.37
CA GLU A 93 0.65 27.55 19.40
C GLU A 93 1.75 27.52 18.33
N THR A 94 2.36 26.35 18.15
CA THR A 94 3.36 26.09 17.13
C THR A 94 2.98 24.86 16.33
N LEU A 95 3.25 24.86 15.02
CA LEU A 95 3.03 23.67 14.20
C LEU A 95 3.97 22.54 14.63
N PRO A 96 3.49 21.28 14.56
CA PRO A 96 4.36 20.13 14.76
C PRO A 96 5.58 20.14 13.83
N ASP A 97 6.75 19.80 14.31
CA ASP A 97 8.03 19.81 13.58
C ASP A 97 8.05 18.87 12.36
N TYR A 98 7.22 17.83 12.38
CA TYR A 98 7.03 16.90 11.27
C TYR A 98 6.06 17.40 10.18
N ASN A 99 5.52 18.62 10.31
CA ASN A 99 4.70 19.30 9.29
C ASN A 99 5.50 20.43 8.63
N LYS A 100 5.77 20.29 7.33
CA LYS A 100 6.53 21.29 6.59
C LYS A 100 5.61 22.31 5.94
N ILE A 101 5.79 23.61 6.26
CA ILE A 101 5.10 24.70 5.57
C ILE A 101 5.64 24.79 4.13
N LEU A 102 4.73 24.85 3.17
CA LEU A 102 5.03 25.02 1.74
C LEU A 102 4.75 26.44 1.27
N ALA A 103 3.75 27.11 1.82
CA ALA A 103 3.37 28.48 1.51
C ALA A 103 2.77 29.17 2.73
N GLY A 104 2.94 30.48 2.82
CA GLY A 104 2.47 31.30 3.93
C GLY A 104 3.34 31.19 5.17
N GLU A 105 2.83 31.68 6.30
CA GLU A 105 3.50 31.71 7.59
C GLU A 105 2.53 31.34 8.72
N TRP A 106 3.01 30.55 9.71
CA TRP A 106 2.24 30.24 10.90
C TRP A 106 2.30 31.38 11.92
N GLY A 107 1.28 31.49 12.75
CA GLY A 107 1.28 32.39 13.92
C GLY A 107 0.45 33.68 13.80
N LYS A 108 -0.22 33.93 12.69
CA LYS A 108 -1.18 35.01 12.59
C LYS A 108 -2.49 34.65 13.31
N SER A 109 -3.05 35.60 14.09
CA SER A 109 -4.34 35.42 14.78
C SER A 109 -5.48 35.07 13.80
N LYS A 110 -6.47 34.33 14.28
CA LYS A 110 -7.62 33.81 13.51
C LYS A 110 -7.20 33.03 12.26
N GLY A 111 -6.07 32.30 12.37
CA GLY A 111 -5.46 31.58 11.27
C GLY A 111 -5.80 30.11 11.28
N VAL A 112 -5.77 29.51 10.08
CA VAL A 112 -5.84 28.08 9.88
C VAL A 112 -4.77 27.64 8.88
N SER A 113 -4.02 26.60 9.23
CA SER A 113 -3.10 25.91 8.34
C SER A 113 -3.79 24.73 7.70
N VAL A 114 -3.73 24.64 6.37
CA VAL A 114 -4.41 23.63 5.58
C VAL A 114 -3.42 22.62 5.00
N GLU A 115 -3.82 21.36 4.96
CA GLU A 115 -3.05 20.29 4.29
C GLU A 115 -3.03 20.52 2.77
N GLN A 116 -1.86 20.37 2.14
CA GLN A 116 -1.61 20.67 0.73
C GLN A 116 -2.58 19.97 -0.24
N LYS A 117 -2.86 18.69 -0.02
CA LYS A 117 -3.70 17.91 -0.92
C LYS A 117 -5.15 18.40 -0.91
N VAL A 118 -5.67 18.71 0.27
CA VAL A 118 -7.00 19.24 0.44
C VAL A 118 -7.08 20.69 -0.08
N ALA A 119 -6.08 21.51 0.21
CA ALA A 119 -6.00 22.87 -0.32
C ALA A 119 -6.05 22.86 -1.85
N LYS A 120 -5.29 21.99 -2.49
CA LYS A 120 -5.28 21.83 -3.96
C LYS A 120 -6.60 21.30 -4.51
N GLN A 121 -7.23 20.32 -3.85
CA GLN A 121 -8.50 19.74 -4.28
C GLN A 121 -9.67 20.73 -4.21
N LEU A 122 -9.65 21.62 -3.23
CA LEU A 122 -10.72 22.60 -3.00
C LEU A 122 -10.37 24.00 -3.51
N GLY A 123 -9.20 24.17 -4.15
CA GLY A 123 -8.77 25.46 -4.70
C GLY A 123 -8.47 26.53 -3.65
N MET A 124 -8.09 26.13 -2.42
CA MET A 124 -7.81 27.07 -1.32
C MET A 124 -6.44 27.71 -1.48
N ASN A 125 -6.39 29.02 -1.24
CA ASN A 125 -5.18 29.83 -1.29
C ASN A 125 -4.93 30.55 0.04
N ILE A 126 -3.72 31.05 0.23
CA ILE A 126 -3.37 31.91 1.37
C ILE A 126 -4.25 33.17 1.32
N GLY A 127 -4.85 33.50 2.47
CA GLY A 127 -5.76 34.66 2.60
C GLY A 127 -7.24 34.30 2.43
N ASP A 128 -7.58 33.11 1.95
CA ASP A 128 -8.98 32.69 1.84
C ASP A 128 -9.63 32.58 3.22
N THR A 129 -10.89 32.96 3.32
CA THR A 129 -11.68 32.82 4.53
C THR A 129 -12.48 31.53 4.49
N LEU A 130 -12.22 30.65 5.46
CA LEU A 130 -12.95 29.41 5.64
C LEU A 130 -13.94 29.55 6.79
N THR A 131 -15.16 29.06 6.58
CA THR A 131 -16.18 28.97 7.62
C THR A 131 -16.40 27.52 7.97
N PHE A 132 -16.28 27.20 9.25
CA PHE A 132 -16.52 25.87 9.79
C PHE A 132 -17.76 25.88 10.66
N THR A 133 -18.47 24.79 10.72
CA THR A 133 -19.58 24.57 11.65
C THR A 133 -19.12 23.68 12.79
N ILE A 134 -19.10 24.20 14.00
CA ILE A 134 -18.74 23.50 15.24
C ILE A 134 -19.90 23.63 16.22
N ASN A 135 -20.47 22.53 16.68
CA ASN A 135 -21.66 22.53 17.54
C ASN A 135 -22.79 23.44 17.01
N SER A 136 -23.02 23.39 15.69
CA SER A 136 -23.99 24.22 14.97
C SER A 136 -23.69 25.74 14.95
N LEU A 137 -22.54 26.18 15.41
CA LEU A 137 -22.08 27.56 15.36
C LEU A 137 -21.08 27.79 14.24
N PRO A 138 -21.17 28.87 13.48
CA PRO A 138 -20.18 29.19 12.46
C PRO A 138 -18.91 29.75 13.10
N VAL A 139 -17.76 29.24 12.65
CA VAL A 139 -16.43 29.65 13.08
C VAL A 139 -15.62 30.02 11.84
N ASN A 140 -15.12 31.27 11.81
CA ASN A 140 -14.35 31.77 10.68
C ASN A 140 -12.85 31.74 10.99
N ALA A 141 -12.05 31.34 10.01
CA ALA A 141 -10.60 31.41 10.06
C ALA A 141 -10.03 31.73 8.68
N THR A 142 -8.90 32.44 8.65
CA THR A 142 -8.20 32.77 7.41
C THR A 142 -7.06 31.79 7.16
N VAL A 143 -6.93 31.30 5.95
CA VAL A 143 -5.82 30.42 5.55
C VAL A 143 -4.51 31.20 5.66
N ASN A 144 -3.69 30.91 6.67
CA ASN A 144 -2.40 31.57 6.89
C ASN A 144 -1.22 30.77 6.33
N SER A 145 -1.38 29.45 6.22
CA SER A 145 -0.33 28.58 5.68
C SER A 145 -0.90 27.33 5.03
N ILE A 146 -0.14 26.79 4.07
CA ILE A 146 -0.38 25.48 3.45
C ILE A 146 0.82 24.61 3.79
N ARG A 147 0.55 23.40 4.31
CA ARG A 147 1.59 22.48 4.78
C ARG A 147 1.50 21.12 4.14
N LYS A 148 2.66 20.46 4.05
CA LYS A 148 2.76 19.07 3.67
C LYS A 148 2.66 18.19 4.91
N VAL A 149 1.76 17.22 4.86
CA VAL A 149 1.54 16.23 5.94
C VAL A 149 2.01 14.86 5.46
N HIS A 150 2.82 14.19 6.28
CA HIS A 150 3.25 12.81 6.03
C HIS A 150 2.36 11.85 6.84
N TRP A 151 1.25 11.43 6.24
CA TRP A 151 0.28 10.55 6.89
C TRP A 151 0.86 9.19 7.31
N GLN A 152 1.89 8.71 6.59
CA GLN A 152 2.57 7.45 6.90
C GLN A 152 3.44 7.51 8.17
N SER A 153 3.72 8.68 8.71
CA SER A 153 4.54 8.82 9.92
C SER A 153 3.91 8.23 11.17
N MET A 154 2.62 7.86 11.12
CA MET A 154 1.85 7.35 12.27
C MET A 154 1.88 8.29 13.48
N LYS A 155 2.16 9.57 13.27
CA LYS A 155 2.04 10.64 14.28
C LYS A 155 0.67 11.31 14.16
N PRO A 156 0.13 11.91 15.23
CA PRO A 156 -1.13 12.65 15.15
C PRO A 156 -1.05 13.75 14.09
N ASN A 157 -1.90 13.67 13.09
CA ASN A 157 -1.96 14.61 11.99
C ASN A 157 -3.41 15.06 11.73
N PHE A 158 -3.53 16.30 11.30
CA PHE A 158 -4.82 16.93 11.06
C PHE A 158 -4.84 17.63 9.70
N ILE A 159 -6.00 17.67 9.08
CA ILE A 159 -6.18 18.40 7.82
C ILE A 159 -6.11 19.90 8.07
N PHE A 160 -6.77 20.36 9.15
CA PHE A 160 -6.79 21.75 9.58
C PHE A 160 -6.17 21.89 10.96
N ILE A 161 -5.21 22.78 11.10
CA ILE A 161 -4.64 23.20 12.38
C ILE A 161 -4.92 24.70 12.55
N PHE A 162 -5.57 25.05 13.64
CA PHE A 162 -5.96 26.41 13.93
C PHE A 162 -5.03 27.09 14.93
N THR A 163 -5.00 28.40 14.90
CA THR A 163 -4.42 29.17 15.98
C THR A 163 -5.29 29.07 17.23
N PRO A 164 -4.73 29.13 18.46
CA PRO A 164 -5.48 28.91 19.70
C PRO A 164 -6.70 29.83 19.88
N ASP A 165 -6.58 31.08 19.43
CA ASP A 165 -7.63 32.08 19.50
C ASP A 165 -8.93 31.75 18.74
N VAL A 166 -8.89 30.73 17.88
CA VAL A 166 -10.06 30.26 17.11
C VAL A 166 -10.81 29.16 17.82
N LEU A 167 -10.10 28.15 18.37
CA LEU A 167 -10.73 26.91 18.85
C LEU A 167 -10.59 26.64 20.34
N LYS A 168 -9.70 27.31 21.08
CA LYS A 168 -9.38 27.00 22.48
C LYS A 168 -10.58 27.04 23.44
N GLU A 169 -11.61 27.82 23.12
CA GLU A 169 -12.82 27.96 23.94
C GLU A 169 -13.92 26.92 23.63
N TYR A 170 -13.69 26.08 22.60
CA TYR A 170 -14.68 25.06 22.22
C TYR A 170 -14.46 23.76 23.00
N PRO A 171 -15.51 22.99 23.24
CA PRO A 171 -15.39 21.68 23.87
C PRO A 171 -14.45 20.78 23.06
N GLU A 172 -13.44 20.25 23.72
CA GLU A 172 -12.39 19.45 23.11
C GLU A 172 -12.19 18.11 23.82
N THR A 173 -11.75 17.13 23.07
CA THR A 173 -11.17 15.91 23.59
C THR A 173 -9.71 15.84 23.18
N TRP A 174 -8.94 15.01 23.82
CA TRP A 174 -7.51 14.91 23.55
C TRP A 174 -7.18 13.61 22.81
N MET A 175 -6.16 13.68 21.98
CA MET A 175 -5.60 12.56 21.24
C MET A 175 -4.09 12.52 21.40
N LEU A 176 -3.56 11.31 21.51
CA LEU A 176 -2.12 11.06 21.47
C LEU A 176 -1.81 9.75 20.76
N SER A 177 -0.57 9.58 20.37
CA SER A 177 -0.04 8.32 19.86
C SER A 177 1.14 7.87 20.70
N ALA A 178 1.31 6.55 20.82
CA ALA A 178 2.43 5.96 21.56
C ALA A 178 3.00 4.77 20.80
N LYS A 179 4.27 4.48 21.07
CA LYS A 179 4.90 3.25 20.62
C LYS A 179 4.94 2.25 21.77
N ILE A 180 4.14 1.18 21.65
CA ILE A 180 4.06 0.12 22.65
C ILE A 180 4.73 -1.13 22.12
N GLU A 181 5.70 -1.65 22.82
CA GLU A 181 6.35 -2.92 22.53
C GLU A 181 5.47 -4.11 22.93
N GLU A 182 5.76 -5.30 22.42
CA GLU A 182 4.93 -6.49 22.70
C GLU A 182 4.96 -6.88 24.19
N LYS A 183 6.08 -6.63 24.87
CA LYS A 183 6.24 -6.84 26.33
C LYS A 183 5.35 -5.93 27.20
N GLU A 184 4.90 -4.80 26.65
CA GLU A 184 4.11 -3.78 27.33
C GLU A 184 2.62 -3.83 26.95
N SER A 185 2.21 -4.87 26.27
CA SER A 185 0.84 -5.03 25.79
C SER A 185 -0.20 -5.15 26.92
N ASP A 186 0.22 -5.50 28.13
CA ASP A 186 -0.61 -5.49 29.33
C ASP A 186 -1.12 -4.08 29.68
N LEU A 187 -0.34 -3.03 29.36
CA LEU A 187 -0.75 -1.65 29.58
C LEU A 187 -2.04 -1.33 28.87
N LEU A 188 -2.23 -1.81 27.63
CA LEU A 188 -3.48 -1.54 26.89
C LEU A 188 -4.71 -2.12 27.59
N ASN A 189 -4.55 -3.27 28.22
CA ASN A 189 -5.64 -3.88 29.01
C ASN A 189 -5.93 -3.07 30.27
N VAL A 190 -4.90 -2.56 30.93
CA VAL A 190 -5.04 -1.68 32.11
C VAL A 190 -5.76 -0.39 31.71
N LEU A 191 -5.27 0.30 30.68
CA LEU A 191 -5.87 1.54 30.19
C LEU A 191 -7.33 1.36 29.77
N SER A 192 -7.65 0.25 29.07
CA SER A 192 -9.03 -0.01 28.65
C SER A 192 -9.98 -0.30 29.80
N ARG A 193 -9.47 -0.78 30.96
CA ARG A 193 -10.28 -1.03 32.15
C ARG A 193 -10.45 0.22 33.00
N GLU A 194 -9.40 1.01 33.16
CA GLU A 194 -9.42 2.22 33.98
C GLU A 194 -10.10 3.39 33.26
N PHE A 195 -9.95 3.46 31.93
CA PHE A 195 -10.51 4.53 31.10
C PHE A 195 -11.41 3.97 29.98
N PRO A 196 -12.58 3.44 30.31
CA PRO A 196 -13.45 2.76 29.33
C PRO A 196 -14.05 3.72 28.28
N THR A 197 -14.03 5.02 28.53
CA THR A 197 -14.51 6.07 27.61
C THR A 197 -13.48 6.42 26.53
N ILE A 198 -12.21 6.14 26.79
CA ILE A 198 -11.12 6.40 25.85
C ILE A 198 -11.06 5.31 24.80
N SER A 199 -11.03 5.72 23.55
CA SER A 199 -10.95 4.78 22.44
C SER A 199 -9.48 4.53 22.10
N LEU A 200 -9.07 3.26 22.12
CA LEU A 200 -7.74 2.81 21.77
C LEU A 200 -7.76 2.10 20.40
N ILE A 201 -6.88 2.51 19.50
CA ILE A 201 -6.63 1.82 18.24
C ILE A 201 -5.22 1.23 18.30
N ASP A 202 -5.13 -0.09 18.30
CA ASP A 202 -3.86 -0.82 18.22
C ASP A 202 -3.60 -1.27 16.77
N PHE A 203 -2.72 -0.54 16.09
CA PHE A 203 -2.34 -0.84 14.72
C PHE A 203 -1.50 -2.11 14.58
N ARG A 204 -0.90 -2.63 15.67
CA ARG A 204 -0.18 -3.92 15.65
C ARG A 204 -1.13 -5.07 15.36
N VAL A 205 -2.31 -5.07 16.00
CA VAL A 205 -3.36 -6.08 15.79
C VAL A 205 -3.91 -5.96 14.38
N LEU A 206 -4.20 -4.74 13.93
CA LEU A 206 -4.69 -4.49 12.59
C LEU A 206 -3.67 -4.91 11.53
N GLY A 207 -2.40 -4.59 11.73
CA GLY A 207 -1.30 -4.98 10.85
C GLY A 207 -1.13 -6.50 10.74
N LYS A 208 -1.14 -7.22 11.87
CA LYS A 208 -1.11 -8.69 11.90
C LYS A 208 -2.32 -9.30 11.16
N LYS A 209 -3.50 -8.74 11.33
CA LYS A 209 -4.73 -9.20 10.65
C LYS A 209 -4.66 -8.95 9.14
N LEU A 210 -4.19 -7.79 8.70
CA LEU A 210 -3.97 -7.49 7.30
C LEU A 210 -2.93 -8.43 6.66
N GLN A 211 -1.80 -8.67 7.35
CA GLN A 211 -0.79 -9.62 6.89
C GLN A 211 -1.35 -11.03 6.74
N SER A 212 -2.16 -11.50 7.69
CA SER A 212 -2.78 -12.82 7.60
C SER A 212 -3.77 -12.93 6.44
N MET A 213 -4.57 -11.89 6.19
CA MET A 213 -5.47 -11.82 5.03
C MET A 213 -4.70 -11.82 3.70
N LEU A 214 -3.63 -11.02 3.61
CA LEU A 214 -2.78 -10.99 2.41
C LEU A 214 -2.10 -12.34 2.18
N ALA A 215 -1.63 -13.02 3.24
CA ALA A 215 -1.07 -14.35 3.15
C ALA A 215 -2.08 -15.39 2.65
N GLN A 216 -3.32 -15.32 3.12
CA GLN A 216 -4.41 -16.22 2.69
C GLN A 216 -4.79 -16.00 1.23
N ILE A 217 -4.91 -14.74 0.79
CA ILE A 217 -5.18 -14.39 -0.61
C ILE A 217 -4.02 -14.87 -1.49
N SER A 218 -2.76 -14.61 -1.08
CA SER A 218 -1.56 -15.05 -1.78
C SER A 218 -1.50 -16.58 -1.91
N LEU A 219 -1.87 -17.32 -0.87
CA LEU A 219 -1.94 -18.78 -0.91
C LEU A 219 -2.97 -19.25 -1.94
N SER A 220 -4.17 -18.69 -1.92
CA SER A 220 -5.24 -19.05 -2.87
C SER A 220 -4.82 -18.79 -4.32
N LEU A 221 -4.23 -17.61 -4.59
CA LEU A 221 -3.71 -17.28 -5.91
C LEU A 221 -2.55 -18.19 -6.33
N THR A 222 -1.70 -18.59 -5.39
CA THR A 222 -0.59 -19.52 -5.66
C THR A 222 -1.11 -20.89 -6.04
N VAL A 223 -2.15 -21.40 -5.37
CA VAL A 223 -2.78 -22.67 -5.72
C VAL A 223 -3.38 -22.62 -7.13
N LEU A 224 -4.16 -21.57 -7.44
CA LEU A 224 -4.74 -21.37 -8.77
C LEU A 224 -3.65 -21.30 -9.87
N SER A 225 -2.59 -20.54 -9.60
CA SER A 225 -1.47 -20.43 -10.54
C SER A 225 -0.72 -21.73 -10.71
N SER A 226 -0.60 -22.54 -9.66
CA SER A 226 0.04 -23.85 -9.73
C SER A 226 -0.76 -24.81 -10.62
N ILE A 227 -2.09 -24.79 -10.52
CA ILE A 227 -2.98 -25.56 -11.39
C ILE A 227 -2.84 -25.09 -12.85
N ALA A 228 -2.78 -23.78 -13.10
CA ALA A 228 -2.59 -23.22 -14.44
C ALA A 228 -1.24 -23.63 -15.04
N VAL A 229 -0.15 -23.57 -14.25
CA VAL A 229 1.18 -24.03 -14.68
C VAL A 229 1.16 -25.52 -14.99
N PHE A 230 0.58 -26.32 -14.12
CA PHE A 230 0.46 -27.77 -14.35
C PHE A 230 -0.30 -28.08 -15.64
N SER A 231 -1.43 -27.43 -15.88
CA SER A 231 -2.22 -27.54 -17.12
C SER A 231 -1.41 -27.11 -18.35
N GLY A 232 -0.65 -26.02 -18.23
CA GLY A 232 0.23 -25.54 -19.30
C GLY A 232 1.35 -26.54 -19.63
N VAL A 233 1.95 -27.15 -18.61
CA VAL A 233 2.97 -28.21 -18.80
C VAL A 233 2.37 -29.44 -19.49
N LEU A 234 1.17 -29.87 -19.09
CA LEU A 234 0.48 -30.99 -19.74
C LEU A 234 0.16 -30.67 -21.22
N LEU A 235 -0.33 -29.46 -21.50
CA LEU A 235 -0.60 -29.03 -22.86
C LEU A 235 0.68 -29.00 -23.70
N MET A 236 1.75 -28.45 -23.16
CA MET A 236 3.07 -28.42 -23.82
C MET A 236 3.57 -29.84 -24.10
N PHE A 237 3.47 -30.74 -23.13
CA PHE A 237 3.87 -32.15 -23.29
C PHE A 237 3.06 -32.82 -24.40
N THR A 238 1.76 -32.60 -24.45
CA THR A 238 0.87 -33.15 -25.48
C THR A 238 1.22 -32.63 -26.88
N LEU A 239 1.45 -31.32 -27.00
CA LEU A 239 1.84 -30.68 -28.28
C LEU A 239 3.21 -31.16 -28.75
N LEU A 240 4.19 -31.26 -27.84
CA LEU A 240 5.49 -31.83 -28.15
C LEU A 240 5.40 -33.29 -28.66
N ARG A 241 4.59 -34.12 -27.99
CA ARG A 241 4.37 -35.50 -28.38
C ARG A 241 3.73 -35.59 -29.78
N LEU A 242 2.76 -34.74 -30.06
CA LEU A 242 2.10 -34.67 -31.37
C LEU A 242 3.07 -34.19 -32.45
N SER A 243 3.83 -33.15 -32.21
CA SER A 243 4.83 -32.60 -33.13
C SER A 243 5.93 -33.63 -33.45
N LEU A 244 6.44 -34.34 -32.46
CA LEU A 244 7.45 -35.39 -32.66
C LEU A 244 6.87 -36.56 -33.45
N LYS A 245 5.62 -36.94 -33.21
CA LYS A 245 4.93 -38.01 -33.95
C LYS A 245 4.74 -37.63 -35.43
N GLN A 246 4.35 -36.41 -35.73
CA GLN A 246 4.25 -35.93 -37.11
C GLN A 246 5.59 -35.87 -37.84
N ARG A 247 6.69 -35.54 -37.16
CA ARG A 247 8.05 -35.53 -37.71
C ARG A 247 8.72 -36.88 -37.75
N GLN A 248 8.07 -37.96 -37.30
CA GLN A 248 8.68 -39.30 -37.24
C GLN A 248 9.10 -39.82 -38.61
N SER A 249 8.28 -39.53 -39.66
CA SER A 249 8.59 -39.82 -41.07
C SER A 249 9.82 -39.05 -41.57
N GLU A 250 9.92 -37.80 -41.27
CA GLU A 250 11.06 -36.95 -41.65
C GLU A 250 12.37 -37.42 -40.94
N LEU A 251 12.27 -37.75 -39.66
CA LEU A 251 13.40 -38.29 -38.89
C LEU A 251 13.87 -39.64 -39.38
N MET A 252 12.96 -40.52 -39.86
CA MET A 252 13.32 -41.78 -40.53
C MET A 252 14.04 -41.50 -41.84
N LEU A 253 13.61 -40.55 -42.61
CA LEU A 253 14.24 -40.15 -43.87
C LEU A 253 15.66 -39.62 -43.66
N TYR A 254 15.89 -38.81 -42.62
CA TYR A 254 17.24 -38.37 -42.26
C TYR A 254 18.12 -39.52 -41.82
N ARG A 255 17.57 -40.55 -41.14
CA ARG A 255 18.32 -41.76 -40.76
C ARG A 255 18.71 -42.63 -41.96
N THR A 256 17.82 -42.77 -42.93
CA THR A 256 18.11 -43.53 -44.16
C THR A 256 19.16 -42.82 -45.01
N LEU A 257 19.26 -41.46 -44.94
CA LEU A 257 20.27 -40.64 -45.56
C LEU A 257 21.60 -40.60 -44.79
N GLY A 258 21.73 -41.38 -43.69
CA GLY A 258 23.00 -41.50 -42.95
C GLY A 258 23.22 -40.50 -41.82
N ALA A 259 22.19 -39.75 -41.43
CA ALA A 259 22.32 -38.82 -40.29
C ALA A 259 22.49 -39.55 -38.96
N SER A 260 23.51 -39.22 -38.20
CA SER A 260 23.76 -39.82 -36.87
C SER A 260 22.71 -39.40 -35.87
N LYS A 261 22.38 -40.30 -34.92
CA LYS A 261 21.45 -40.00 -33.78
C LYS A 261 21.85 -38.71 -33.04
N GLN A 262 23.13 -38.46 -32.94
CA GLN A 262 23.68 -37.31 -32.24
C GLN A 262 23.41 -35.97 -32.96
N ARG A 263 23.43 -35.97 -34.31
CA ARG A 263 23.14 -34.80 -35.14
C ARG A 263 21.65 -34.44 -35.05
N ILE A 264 20.78 -35.43 -35.17
CA ILE A 264 19.32 -35.23 -35.04
C ILE A 264 18.95 -34.73 -33.64
N SER A 265 19.51 -35.31 -32.59
CA SER A 265 19.30 -34.84 -31.21
C SER A 265 19.74 -33.42 -31.02
N ARG A 266 20.90 -33.01 -31.54
CA ARG A 266 21.46 -31.68 -31.41
C ARG A 266 20.58 -30.60 -32.09
N THR A 267 20.04 -30.92 -33.25
CA THR A 267 19.11 -30.00 -33.97
C THR A 267 17.81 -29.82 -33.20
N LEU A 268 17.22 -30.90 -32.70
CA LEU A 268 15.99 -30.83 -31.88
C LEU A 268 16.21 -30.06 -30.56
N TRP A 269 17.35 -30.29 -29.90
CA TRP A 269 17.69 -29.54 -28.70
C TRP A 269 17.88 -28.05 -28.96
N SER A 270 18.51 -27.66 -30.08
CA SER A 270 18.65 -26.25 -30.42
C SER A 270 17.31 -25.60 -30.74
N GLU A 271 16.41 -26.29 -31.46
CA GLU A 271 15.10 -25.78 -31.82
C GLU A 271 14.19 -25.58 -30.59
N TYR A 272 14.01 -26.61 -29.76
CA TYR A 272 13.18 -26.52 -28.58
C TYR A 272 13.82 -25.68 -27.46
N GLY A 273 15.14 -25.66 -27.36
CA GLY A 273 15.85 -24.79 -26.43
C GLY A 273 15.69 -23.30 -26.79
N LEU A 274 15.78 -22.96 -28.08
CA LEU A 274 15.52 -21.59 -28.54
C LEU A 274 14.09 -21.18 -28.27
N LEU A 275 13.11 -22.03 -28.58
CA LEU A 275 11.70 -21.78 -28.29
C LEU A 275 11.45 -21.56 -26.80
N ALA A 276 12.08 -22.34 -25.92
CA ALA A 276 11.96 -22.19 -24.47
C ALA A 276 12.48 -20.84 -23.98
N VAL A 277 13.66 -20.42 -24.50
CA VAL A 277 14.25 -19.13 -24.13
C VAL A 277 13.36 -17.98 -24.62
N VAL A 278 12.94 -18.00 -25.89
CA VAL A 278 12.06 -16.96 -26.43
C VAL A 278 10.74 -16.88 -25.65
N SER A 279 10.10 -18.03 -25.39
CA SER A 279 8.87 -18.09 -24.60
C SER A 279 9.07 -17.56 -23.17
N GLY A 280 10.21 -17.88 -22.56
CA GLY A 280 10.57 -17.39 -21.23
C GLY A 280 10.74 -15.86 -21.20
N VAL A 281 11.39 -15.29 -22.21
CA VAL A 281 11.55 -13.83 -22.33
C VAL A 281 10.20 -13.13 -22.55
N VAL A 282 9.37 -13.66 -23.45
CA VAL A 282 8.01 -13.12 -23.68
C VAL A 282 7.14 -13.20 -22.42
N ALA A 283 7.22 -14.31 -21.70
CA ALA A 283 6.50 -14.47 -20.43
C ALA A 283 6.99 -13.48 -19.35
N THR A 284 8.30 -13.22 -19.29
CA THR A 284 8.87 -12.21 -18.37
C THR A 284 8.39 -10.82 -18.73
N ALA A 285 8.46 -10.43 -20.00
CA ALA A 285 8.00 -9.12 -20.46
C ALA A 285 6.49 -8.93 -20.17
N GLY A 286 5.68 -9.95 -20.42
CA GLY A 286 4.25 -9.92 -20.10
C GLY A 286 3.97 -9.80 -18.60
N ALA A 287 4.73 -10.51 -17.76
CA ALA A 287 4.60 -10.44 -16.30
C ALA A 287 4.97 -9.04 -15.77
N GLU A 288 6.08 -8.46 -16.23
CA GLU A 288 6.52 -7.11 -15.87
C GLU A 288 5.50 -6.05 -16.30
N LEU A 289 4.95 -6.16 -17.50
CA LEU A 289 3.96 -5.23 -18.02
C LEU A 289 2.66 -5.28 -17.20
N LEU A 290 2.22 -6.48 -16.80
CA LEU A 290 1.07 -6.64 -15.91
C LEU A 290 1.32 -6.05 -14.52
N VAL A 291 2.47 -6.34 -13.91
CA VAL A 291 2.84 -5.78 -12.60
C VAL A 291 2.93 -4.26 -12.68
N TYR A 292 3.62 -3.73 -13.69
CA TYR A 292 3.71 -2.28 -13.92
C TYR A 292 2.34 -1.61 -14.03
N SER A 293 1.43 -2.19 -14.80
CA SER A 293 0.08 -1.66 -15.01
C SER A 293 -0.74 -1.68 -13.72
N LEU A 294 -0.69 -2.78 -12.97
CA LEU A 294 -1.39 -2.92 -11.69
C LEU A 294 -0.85 -1.96 -10.63
N MET A 295 0.48 -1.83 -10.52
CA MET A 295 1.09 -0.91 -9.55
C MET A 295 0.76 0.54 -9.87
N LYS A 296 0.87 0.95 -11.14
CA LYS A 296 0.64 2.34 -11.55
C LYS A 296 -0.83 2.75 -11.54
N TRP A 297 -1.71 1.94 -12.11
CA TRP A 297 -3.13 2.28 -12.28
C TRP A 297 -4.04 1.69 -11.20
N GLY A 298 -3.70 0.52 -10.65
CA GLY A 298 -4.49 -0.10 -9.59
C GLY A 298 -4.18 0.45 -8.21
N PHE A 299 -2.91 0.55 -7.86
CA PHE A 299 -2.48 0.92 -6.50
C PHE A 299 -1.90 2.33 -6.40
N SER A 300 -1.66 3.04 -7.51
CA SER A 300 -0.99 4.36 -7.54
C SER A 300 0.38 4.35 -6.86
N LEU A 301 1.09 3.22 -6.93
CA LEU A 301 2.43 3.01 -6.39
C LEU A 301 3.50 3.19 -7.47
N THR A 302 4.73 3.44 -7.05
CA THR A 302 5.87 3.51 -7.98
C THR A 302 6.30 2.11 -8.39
N PRO A 303 6.16 1.73 -9.69
CA PRO A 303 6.57 0.40 -10.12
C PRO A 303 8.08 0.24 -10.08
N SER A 304 8.55 -0.89 -9.56
CA SER A 304 9.96 -1.31 -9.58
C SER A 304 10.23 -2.29 -10.71
N LEU A 305 11.46 -2.29 -11.25
CA LEU A 305 11.91 -3.25 -12.26
C LEU A 305 12.56 -4.45 -11.56
N HIS A 306 12.05 -5.64 -11.84
CA HIS A 306 12.51 -6.88 -11.21
C HIS A 306 13.56 -7.60 -12.07
N VAL A 307 14.77 -7.05 -12.13
CA VAL A 307 15.86 -7.55 -12.96
C VAL A 307 16.13 -9.05 -12.75
N ALA A 308 15.94 -9.56 -11.53
CA ALA A 308 16.16 -10.98 -11.22
C ALA A 308 15.22 -11.93 -11.97
N MET A 309 14.03 -11.49 -12.38
CA MET A 309 13.05 -12.34 -13.09
C MET A 309 13.45 -12.61 -14.55
N TRP A 310 14.21 -11.73 -15.14
CA TRP A 310 14.63 -11.85 -16.53
C TRP A 310 15.50 -13.08 -16.82
N PRO A 311 16.46 -13.50 -15.97
CA PRO A 311 17.13 -14.78 -16.10
C PRO A 311 16.33 -15.97 -15.53
N ILE A 312 15.57 -15.80 -14.44
CA ILE A 312 14.90 -16.90 -13.74
C ILE A 312 13.83 -17.57 -14.62
N LEU A 313 12.91 -16.79 -15.21
CA LEU A 313 11.80 -17.37 -15.98
C LEU A 313 12.26 -18.10 -17.25
N PRO A 314 13.18 -17.57 -18.06
CA PRO A 314 13.74 -18.33 -19.20
C PRO A 314 14.47 -19.60 -18.78
N ILE A 315 15.22 -19.58 -17.67
CA ILE A 315 15.92 -20.78 -17.15
C ILE A 315 14.88 -21.84 -16.71
N VAL A 316 13.83 -21.46 -16.01
CA VAL A 316 12.76 -22.37 -15.60
C VAL A 316 12.05 -22.95 -16.81
N ALA A 317 11.72 -22.13 -17.80
CA ALA A 317 11.12 -22.59 -19.07
C ALA A 317 12.03 -23.60 -19.77
N LEU A 318 13.32 -23.32 -19.86
CA LEU A 318 14.31 -24.21 -20.44
C LEU A 318 14.42 -25.53 -19.68
N LEU A 319 14.42 -25.53 -18.35
CA LEU A 319 14.44 -26.73 -17.53
C LEU A 319 13.20 -27.60 -17.75
N ILE A 320 12.01 -27.01 -17.83
CA ILE A 320 10.76 -27.74 -18.08
C ILE A 320 10.80 -28.40 -19.46
N VAL A 321 11.23 -27.68 -20.49
CA VAL A 321 11.38 -28.23 -21.85
C VAL A 321 12.42 -29.34 -21.85
N LEU A 322 13.55 -29.15 -21.19
CA LEU A 322 14.64 -30.13 -21.04
C LEU A 322 14.12 -31.46 -20.49
N VAL A 323 13.39 -31.41 -19.38
CA VAL A 323 12.82 -32.62 -18.74
C VAL A 323 11.81 -33.29 -19.65
N SER A 324 10.91 -32.48 -20.28
CA SER A 324 9.86 -32.99 -21.16
C SER A 324 10.43 -33.64 -22.43
N VAL A 325 11.38 -32.99 -23.08
CA VAL A 325 12.05 -33.54 -24.29
C VAL A 325 12.85 -34.79 -23.96
N ARG A 326 13.61 -34.79 -22.84
CA ARG A 326 14.38 -35.99 -22.41
C ARG A 326 13.47 -37.21 -22.15
N SER A 327 12.31 -37.02 -21.56
CA SER A 327 11.31 -38.04 -21.32
C SER A 327 10.80 -38.66 -22.63
N LEU A 328 10.48 -37.80 -23.62
CA LEU A 328 9.97 -38.21 -24.93
C LEU A 328 11.05 -38.86 -25.80
N PHE A 329 12.30 -38.39 -25.74
CA PHE A 329 13.42 -39.02 -26.47
C PHE A 329 13.71 -40.44 -26.00
N LYS A 330 13.59 -40.71 -24.70
CA LYS A 330 13.72 -42.08 -24.19
C LYS A 330 12.71 -43.04 -24.83
N GLN A 331 11.47 -42.57 -25.05
CA GLN A 331 10.41 -43.37 -25.66
C GLN A 331 10.58 -43.56 -27.17
N LEU A 332 11.14 -42.56 -27.89
CA LEU A 332 11.32 -42.60 -29.34
C LEU A 332 12.62 -43.32 -29.81
N LEU A 333 13.61 -43.40 -28.94
CA LEU A 333 14.92 -44.00 -29.26
C LEU A 333 15.09 -45.43 -28.71
N THR A 334 14.16 -45.94 -27.91
CA THR A 334 14.09 -47.36 -27.59
C THR A 334 13.62 -48.10 -28.83
N PRO A 335 14.38 -49.06 -29.36
CA PRO A 335 13.92 -49.91 -30.46
C PRO A 335 12.74 -50.73 -30.00
N LEU A 336 11.72 -50.82 -30.85
CA LEU A 336 10.71 -51.90 -30.79
C LEU A 336 11.41 -53.21 -31.03
#